data_fd4bf05e9c2ecb4f5054e27b13e3449d
#
_entry.id   fd4bf05e9c2ecb4f5054e27b13e3449d
#
_cell.length_a   1.000
_cell.length_b   1.000
_cell.length_c   1.000
_cell.angle_alpha   90.00
_cell.angle_beta   90.00
_cell.angle_gamma   90.00
#
_symmetry.space_group_name_H-M   'P 1'
#
loop_
_entity.id
_entity.type
_entity.pdbx_description
1 polymer ?
#
loop_
_entity_poly.entity_id
_entity_poly.type
_entity_poly.pdbx_seq_one_letter_code
_entity_poly.pdbx_strand_id
1 'polypeptide(L)'
;MTRRLTVGCEFVHESDTDVHAVFQVEPLSDQKVDVIDARWSLEPDGPTHAYTDLYGNPCRRLIVPVGRSVINYRATVIAPDAVEDVDEEVPELTPDQLPDEALIYILPSRFCLPDVLGAEAWERFGNTPPGYRRVQAICDYVHDHLQFQYGASNPWTTAADVHTSGYGVCRDFTHLAVSFCRALNIPARYVFGYLPEIEIPHRDLPMDFAAWMEVYLGDRWWTFDPRNNERRKGRVLIGRGRDASDVAMATTFGAPRLASMIVISEEDAEG
;
A
#
# COMPACT_ATOMS: atom_id res chain seq x y z
N MET A 1 1.74 24.13 -4.66
CA MET A 1 2.72 24.17 -3.54
C MET A 1 3.24 22.76 -3.35
N THR A 2 4.44 22.61 -2.82
CA THR A 2 5.07 21.32 -2.54
C THR A 2 5.57 21.30 -1.10
N ARG A 3 5.71 20.10 -0.52
CA ARG A 3 6.25 19.87 0.81
C ARG A 3 7.52 19.02 0.73
N ARG A 4 8.44 19.29 1.61
CA ARG A 4 9.65 18.49 1.80
C ARG A 4 9.38 17.49 2.93
N LEU A 5 9.61 16.21 2.66
CA LEU A 5 9.36 15.13 3.62
C LEU A 5 10.62 14.28 3.76
N THR A 6 10.87 13.81 4.97
CA THR A 6 11.82 12.72 5.23
C THR A 6 11.05 11.42 5.38
N VAL A 7 11.40 10.43 4.56
CA VAL A 7 10.84 9.08 4.62
C VAL A 7 11.95 8.04 4.75
N GLY A 8 11.64 6.91 5.38
CA GLY A 8 12.62 5.85 5.54
C GLY A 8 12.17 4.75 6.46
N CYS A 9 13.07 3.78 6.65
CA CYS A 9 12.85 2.66 7.55
C CYS A 9 14.16 2.05 8.02
N GLU A 10 14.10 1.38 9.16
CA GLU A 10 15.15 0.54 9.69
C GLU A 10 14.58 -0.83 10.02
N PHE A 11 15.24 -1.87 9.55
CA PHE A 11 14.94 -3.26 9.89
C PHE A 11 16.12 -3.86 10.63
N VAL A 12 15.87 -4.44 11.78
CA VAL A 12 16.84 -5.25 12.51
C VAL A 12 16.45 -6.71 12.38
N HIS A 13 17.31 -7.51 11.75
CA HIS A 13 17.11 -8.95 11.60
C HIS A 13 18.14 -9.74 12.43
N GLU A 14 17.73 -10.95 12.82
CA GLU A 14 18.60 -11.98 13.36
C GLU A 14 18.38 -13.27 12.55
N SER A 15 19.46 -13.88 12.10
CA SER A 15 19.40 -15.07 11.26
C SER A 15 20.51 -16.06 11.61
N ASP A 16 20.20 -17.35 11.55
CA ASP A 16 21.18 -18.44 11.73
C ASP A 16 21.92 -18.79 10.44
N THR A 17 21.47 -18.27 9.31
CA THR A 17 22.04 -18.48 7.97
C THR A 17 21.97 -17.20 7.14
N ASP A 18 22.77 -17.14 6.08
CA ASP A 18 22.60 -16.10 5.07
C ASP A 18 21.25 -16.28 4.33
N VAL A 19 20.44 -15.22 4.28
CA VAL A 19 19.12 -15.24 3.65
C VAL A 19 19.03 -14.21 2.54
N HIS A 20 18.72 -14.65 1.33
CA HIS A 20 18.43 -13.74 0.22
C HIS A 20 17.11 -13.02 0.46
N ALA A 21 17.09 -11.72 0.19
CA ALA A 21 15.92 -10.89 0.39
C ALA A 21 15.74 -9.83 -0.71
N VAL A 22 14.50 -9.42 -0.91
CA VAL A 22 14.11 -8.26 -1.72
C VAL A 22 13.38 -7.28 -0.83
N PHE A 23 13.82 -6.03 -0.81
CA PHE A 23 13.17 -4.94 -0.12
C PHE A 23 12.51 -3.99 -1.14
N GLN A 24 11.28 -3.60 -0.84
CA GLN A 24 10.52 -2.56 -1.57
C GLN A 24 10.18 -1.48 -0.56
N VAL A 25 11.07 -0.51 -0.40
CA VAL A 25 10.94 0.60 0.55
C VAL A 25 11.35 1.94 -0.05
N GLU A 26 11.89 1.91 -1.27
CA GLU A 26 12.26 3.13 -2.00
C GLU A 26 11.00 3.80 -2.56
N PRO A 27 10.83 5.12 -2.40
CA PRO A 27 9.74 5.84 -3.06
C PRO A 27 9.76 5.62 -4.57
N LEU A 28 8.58 5.37 -5.13
CA LEU A 28 8.43 5.38 -6.57
C LEU A 28 8.52 6.83 -7.05
N SER A 29 9.57 7.14 -7.80
CA SER A 29 9.69 8.43 -8.47
C SER A 29 8.69 8.47 -9.63
N ASP A 30 7.69 9.31 -9.52
CA ASP A 30 6.71 9.56 -10.56
C ASP A 30 6.57 11.09 -10.80
N GLN A 31 5.60 11.49 -11.62
CA GLN A 31 5.37 12.91 -11.92
C GLN A 31 4.91 13.74 -10.70
N LYS A 32 4.56 13.10 -9.58
CA LYS A 32 4.04 13.75 -8.38
C LYS A 32 5.05 13.87 -7.26
N VAL A 33 6.01 12.94 -7.18
CA VAL A 33 7.00 12.86 -6.09
C VAL A 33 8.41 12.82 -6.66
N ASP A 34 9.23 13.80 -6.26
CA ASP A 34 10.64 13.85 -6.59
C ASP A 34 11.48 13.35 -5.42
N VAL A 35 12.33 12.36 -5.65
CA VAL A 35 13.33 11.88 -4.67
C VAL A 35 14.60 12.71 -4.83
N ILE A 36 14.93 13.53 -3.81
CA ILE A 36 16.07 14.46 -3.89
C ILE A 36 17.35 13.81 -3.36
N ASP A 37 17.26 13.11 -2.25
CA ASP A 37 18.39 12.43 -1.61
C ASP A 37 17.90 11.08 -1.10
N ALA A 38 18.65 10.01 -1.43
CA ALA A 38 18.30 8.67 -1.03
C ALA A 38 19.55 7.88 -0.64
N ARG A 39 19.50 7.20 0.50
CA ARG A 39 20.64 6.44 1.04
C ARG A 39 20.21 5.11 1.60
N TRP A 40 20.99 4.09 1.28
CA TRP A 40 20.97 2.79 1.92
C TRP A 40 22.20 2.63 2.80
N SER A 41 22.03 2.02 3.96
CA SER A 41 23.14 1.52 4.77
C SER A 41 22.80 0.12 5.32
N LEU A 42 23.81 -0.74 5.32
CA LEU A 42 23.73 -2.12 5.80
C LEU A 42 24.82 -2.35 6.84
N GLU A 43 24.47 -2.99 7.94
CA GLU A 43 25.40 -3.44 8.97
C GLU A 43 25.18 -4.94 9.26
N PRO A 44 26.14 -5.81 8.96
CA PRO A 44 27.41 -5.54 8.27
C PRO A 44 27.21 -5.08 6.82
N ASP A 45 28.17 -4.32 6.30
CA ASP A 45 28.15 -3.85 4.92
C ASP A 45 28.16 -5.03 3.94
N GLY A 46 27.44 -4.88 2.83
CA GLY A 46 27.29 -5.94 1.85
C GLY A 46 26.75 -5.46 0.50
N PRO A 47 26.89 -6.28 -0.54
CA PRO A 47 26.43 -5.91 -1.88
C PRO A 47 24.91 -5.82 -1.97
N THR A 48 24.42 -4.82 -2.70
CA THR A 48 23.01 -4.69 -3.07
C THR A 48 22.85 -4.60 -4.57
N HIS A 49 21.67 -4.98 -5.08
CA HIS A 49 21.32 -4.87 -6.48
C HIS A 49 19.95 -4.24 -6.65
N ALA A 50 19.90 -3.05 -7.26
CA ALA A 50 18.67 -2.37 -7.60
C ALA A 50 18.09 -2.91 -8.90
N TYR A 51 16.78 -3.08 -8.97
CA TYR A 51 16.05 -3.41 -10.20
C TYR A 51 14.61 -2.88 -10.11
N THR A 52 13.89 -2.94 -11.21
CA THR A 52 12.47 -2.61 -11.28
C THR A 52 11.69 -3.88 -11.56
N ASP A 53 10.60 -4.10 -10.82
CA ASP A 53 9.73 -5.25 -11.03
C ASP A 53 8.80 -5.06 -12.24
N LEU A 54 7.94 -6.05 -12.49
CA LEU A 54 6.99 -6.02 -13.63
C LEU A 54 5.87 -4.98 -13.48
N TYR A 55 5.66 -4.43 -12.30
CA TYR A 55 4.70 -3.35 -12.04
C TYR A 55 5.35 -1.96 -12.05
N GLY A 56 6.64 -1.88 -12.31
CA GLY A 56 7.40 -0.64 -12.32
C GLY A 56 7.90 -0.20 -10.94
N ASN A 57 7.79 -1.04 -9.90
CA ASN A 57 8.20 -0.70 -8.55
C ASN A 57 9.71 -0.83 -8.37
N PRO A 58 10.36 0.11 -7.65
CA PRO A 58 11.77 -0.02 -7.30
C PRO A 58 11.97 -1.14 -6.26
N CYS A 59 12.94 -1.99 -6.52
CA CYS A 59 13.28 -3.14 -5.70
C CYS A 59 14.77 -3.18 -5.39
N ARG A 60 15.12 -3.59 -4.16
CA ARG A 60 16.50 -3.78 -3.72
C ARG A 60 16.73 -5.21 -3.27
N ARG A 61 17.54 -5.95 -4.02
CA ARG A 61 17.98 -7.30 -3.65
C ARG A 61 19.26 -7.23 -2.85
N LEU A 62 19.30 -7.97 -1.73
CA LEU A 62 20.44 -8.04 -0.82
C LEU A 62 20.46 -9.39 -0.07
N ILE A 63 21.47 -9.59 0.76
CA ILE A 63 21.57 -10.72 1.69
C ILE A 63 21.40 -10.19 3.10
N VAL A 64 20.51 -10.81 3.87
CA VAL A 64 20.45 -10.71 5.34
C VAL A 64 21.46 -11.73 5.87
N PRO A 65 22.62 -11.31 6.42
CA PRO A 65 23.68 -12.22 6.80
C PRO A 65 23.36 -12.97 8.09
N VAL A 66 24.13 -14.04 8.34
CA VAL A 66 24.12 -14.74 9.62
C VAL A 66 24.44 -13.77 10.77
N GLY A 67 23.75 -13.94 11.89
CA GLY A 67 23.86 -13.05 13.06
C GLY A 67 22.87 -11.90 13.00
N ARG A 68 23.24 -10.78 13.65
CA ARG A 68 22.42 -9.57 13.67
C ARG A 68 22.80 -8.64 12.51
N SER A 69 21.79 -8.15 11.80
CA SER A 69 21.97 -7.16 10.75
C SER A 69 21.01 -5.98 10.93
N VAL A 70 21.46 -4.80 10.48
CA VAL A 70 20.65 -3.59 10.39
C VAL A 70 20.59 -3.15 8.95
N ILE A 71 19.39 -3.01 8.41
CA ILE A 71 19.13 -2.56 7.04
C ILE A 71 18.36 -1.26 7.15
N ASN A 72 18.95 -0.17 6.66
CA ASN A 72 18.40 1.17 6.76
C ASN A 72 18.24 1.80 5.39
N TYR A 73 17.09 2.41 5.16
CA TYR A 73 16.82 3.27 4.02
C TYR A 73 16.31 4.63 4.50
N ARG A 74 16.82 5.70 3.95
CA ARG A 74 16.34 7.07 4.20
C ARG A 74 16.37 7.88 2.92
N ALA A 75 15.32 8.67 2.70
CA ALA A 75 15.26 9.60 1.58
C ALA A 75 14.57 10.91 1.99
N THR A 76 14.98 11.99 1.31
CA THR A 76 14.23 13.24 1.28
C THR A 76 13.44 13.30 -0.03
N VAL A 77 12.15 13.61 0.07
CA VAL A 77 11.27 13.70 -1.09
C VAL A 77 10.53 15.03 -1.11
N ILE A 78 10.20 15.50 -2.31
CA ILE A 78 9.28 16.61 -2.53
C ILE A 78 7.97 16.05 -3.01
N ALA A 79 6.90 16.26 -2.24
CA ALA A 79 5.56 15.80 -2.54
C ALA A 79 4.59 16.99 -2.69
N PRO A 80 3.46 16.83 -3.40
CA PRO A 80 2.43 17.86 -3.48
C PRO A 80 1.86 18.21 -2.10
N ASP A 81 1.67 19.50 -1.83
CA ASP A 81 0.89 19.99 -0.69
C ASP A 81 -0.59 20.06 -1.06
N ALA A 82 -1.17 18.93 -1.35
CA ALA A 82 -2.57 18.80 -1.72
C ALA A 82 -3.12 17.48 -1.18
N VAL A 83 -4.38 17.47 -0.85
CA VAL A 83 -5.14 16.23 -0.61
C VAL A 83 -5.52 15.59 -1.94
N GLU A 84 -5.93 14.33 -1.89
CA GLU A 84 -6.40 13.61 -3.07
C GLU A 84 -7.61 14.30 -3.72
N ASP A 85 -7.70 14.23 -5.04
CA ASP A 85 -8.83 14.74 -5.80
C ASP A 85 -10.12 13.97 -5.49
N VAL A 86 -11.25 14.65 -5.64
CA VAL A 86 -12.60 14.09 -5.57
C VAL A 86 -13.40 14.59 -6.77
N ASP A 87 -14.07 13.66 -7.43
CA ASP A 87 -15.11 13.97 -8.41
C ASP A 87 -16.20 12.89 -8.31
N GLU A 88 -17.29 13.23 -7.64
CA GLU A 88 -18.40 12.31 -7.41
C GLU A 88 -19.14 11.91 -8.69
N GLU A 89 -18.93 12.63 -9.79
CA GLU A 89 -19.59 12.38 -11.08
C GLU A 89 -18.74 11.52 -12.03
N VAL A 90 -17.49 11.19 -11.64
CA VAL A 90 -16.66 10.34 -12.51
C VAL A 90 -17.26 8.95 -12.62
N PRO A 91 -17.48 8.43 -13.86
CA PRO A 91 -18.13 7.15 -14.08
C PRO A 91 -17.17 5.97 -13.90
N GLU A 92 -17.70 4.82 -13.57
CA GLU A 92 -17.03 3.54 -13.84
C GLU A 92 -17.16 3.17 -15.32
N LEU A 93 -16.17 2.43 -15.82
CA LEU A 93 -16.15 1.92 -17.17
C LEU A 93 -16.51 0.43 -17.18
N THR A 94 -17.18 0.01 -18.24
CA THR A 94 -17.40 -1.43 -18.48
C THR A 94 -16.09 -2.10 -18.95
N PRO A 95 -15.93 -3.43 -18.74
CA PRO A 95 -14.68 -4.11 -19.09
C PRO A 95 -14.20 -3.94 -20.55
N ASP A 96 -15.11 -3.72 -21.50
CA ASP A 96 -14.79 -3.46 -22.89
C ASP A 96 -14.29 -2.03 -23.18
N GLN A 97 -14.47 -1.12 -22.23
CA GLN A 97 -14.00 0.27 -22.29
C GLN A 97 -12.68 0.49 -21.53
N LEU A 98 -12.26 -0.51 -20.73
CA LEU A 98 -11.06 -0.40 -19.92
C LEU A 98 -9.79 -0.49 -20.79
N PRO A 99 -8.73 0.26 -20.46
CA PRO A 99 -7.43 0.04 -21.08
C PRO A 99 -6.88 -1.34 -20.70
N ASP A 100 -6.13 -1.97 -21.61
CA ASP A 100 -5.63 -3.34 -21.46
C ASP A 100 -4.86 -3.55 -20.16
N GLU A 101 -4.07 -2.56 -19.73
CA GLU A 101 -3.28 -2.58 -18.48
C GLU A 101 -4.14 -2.53 -17.22
N ALA A 102 -5.39 -2.10 -17.30
CA ALA A 102 -6.31 -2.09 -16.15
C ALA A 102 -7.00 -3.45 -15.94
N LEU A 103 -7.11 -4.28 -16.97
CA LEU A 103 -7.85 -5.54 -16.93
C LEU A 103 -7.31 -6.53 -15.89
N ILE A 104 -6.00 -6.55 -15.64
CA ILE A 104 -5.42 -7.42 -14.61
C ILE A 104 -5.92 -7.08 -13.19
N TYR A 105 -6.40 -5.85 -12.97
CA TYR A 105 -6.85 -5.34 -11.69
C TYR A 105 -8.36 -5.53 -11.44
N ILE A 106 -9.07 -6.29 -12.29
CA ILE A 106 -10.41 -6.84 -12.00
C ILE A 106 -10.35 -8.34 -11.68
N LEU A 107 -9.18 -8.98 -11.81
CA LEU A 107 -9.00 -10.40 -11.59
C LEU A 107 -8.71 -10.73 -10.10
N PRO A 108 -9.04 -11.95 -9.64
CA PRO A 108 -8.64 -12.42 -8.31
C PRO A 108 -7.11 -12.42 -8.16
N SER A 109 -6.66 -12.29 -6.92
CA SER A 109 -5.25 -12.40 -6.58
C SER A 109 -5.09 -13.11 -5.23
N ARG A 110 -3.85 -13.27 -4.72
CA ARG A 110 -3.60 -14.10 -3.53
C ARG A 110 -4.45 -13.72 -2.32
N PHE A 111 -4.64 -12.42 -2.09
CA PHE A 111 -5.35 -11.92 -0.90
C PHE A 111 -6.69 -11.26 -1.24
N CYS A 112 -6.88 -10.83 -2.48
CA CYS A 112 -8.12 -10.20 -2.95
C CYS A 112 -8.97 -11.24 -3.68
N LEU A 113 -10.12 -11.59 -3.09
CA LEU A 113 -10.98 -12.71 -3.50
C LEU A 113 -12.35 -12.21 -4.01
N PRO A 114 -12.42 -11.53 -5.16
CA PRO A 114 -13.68 -11.02 -5.72
C PRO A 114 -14.66 -12.13 -6.07
N ASP A 115 -14.20 -13.32 -6.42
CA ASP A 115 -15.00 -14.50 -6.71
C ASP A 115 -15.69 -15.06 -5.45
N VAL A 116 -15.07 -14.97 -4.28
CA VAL A 116 -15.65 -15.38 -3.00
C VAL A 116 -16.66 -14.36 -2.48
N LEU A 117 -16.34 -13.07 -2.62
CA LEU A 117 -17.13 -11.95 -2.09
C LEU A 117 -18.17 -11.39 -3.08
N GLY A 118 -18.28 -11.99 -4.27
CA GLY A 118 -19.07 -11.46 -5.37
C GLY A 118 -20.54 -11.27 -5.07
N ALA A 119 -21.19 -12.27 -4.49
CA ALA A 119 -22.61 -12.20 -4.16
C ALA A 119 -22.91 -11.06 -3.18
N GLU A 120 -22.08 -10.92 -2.15
CA GLU A 120 -22.21 -9.86 -1.16
C GLU A 120 -21.92 -8.48 -1.72
N ALA A 121 -20.90 -8.36 -2.58
CA ALA A 121 -20.59 -7.10 -3.25
C ALA A 121 -21.77 -6.57 -4.07
N TRP A 122 -22.43 -7.44 -4.85
CA TRP A 122 -23.60 -7.07 -5.63
C TRP A 122 -24.83 -6.76 -4.77
N GLU A 123 -25.05 -7.51 -3.71
CA GLU A 123 -26.15 -7.25 -2.77
C GLU A 123 -26.01 -5.88 -2.10
N ARG A 124 -24.80 -5.53 -1.64
CA ARG A 124 -24.56 -4.28 -0.91
C ARG A 124 -24.44 -3.06 -1.81
N PHE A 125 -23.70 -3.18 -2.90
CA PHE A 125 -23.26 -2.03 -3.69
C PHE A 125 -23.82 -2.01 -5.10
N GLY A 126 -24.48 -3.08 -5.57
CA GLY A 126 -25.01 -3.16 -6.93
C GLY A 126 -26.02 -2.05 -7.28
N ASN A 127 -26.77 -1.55 -6.30
CA ASN A 127 -27.74 -0.47 -6.46
C ASN A 127 -27.17 0.93 -6.10
N THR A 128 -25.94 1.04 -5.64
CA THR A 128 -25.28 2.34 -5.41
C THR A 128 -24.99 3.00 -6.76
N PRO A 129 -25.12 4.33 -6.90
CA PRO A 129 -24.76 5.02 -8.12
C PRO A 129 -23.36 4.62 -8.58
N PRO A 130 -23.19 4.19 -9.85
CA PRO A 130 -21.91 3.72 -10.37
C PRO A 130 -20.85 4.83 -10.40
N GLY A 131 -19.58 4.44 -10.40
CA GLY A 131 -18.45 5.35 -10.41
C GLY A 131 -17.92 5.70 -9.02
N TYR A 132 -17.44 6.93 -8.84
CA TYR A 132 -16.78 7.37 -7.61
C TYR A 132 -17.62 7.10 -6.35
N ARG A 133 -18.92 7.41 -6.39
CA ARG A 133 -19.84 7.22 -5.26
C ARG A 133 -19.94 5.76 -4.80
N ARG A 134 -19.91 4.80 -5.74
CA ARG A 134 -19.93 3.38 -5.41
C ARG A 134 -18.64 2.95 -4.71
N VAL A 135 -17.50 3.41 -5.20
CA VAL A 135 -16.20 3.13 -4.57
C VAL A 135 -16.10 3.76 -3.19
N GLN A 136 -16.60 4.99 -3.02
CA GLN A 136 -16.67 5.62 -1.71
C GLN A 136 -17.56 4.84 -0.75
N ALA A 137 -18.74 4.39 -1.19
CA ALA A 137 -19.62 3.56 -0.37
C ALA A 137 -18.96 2.23 0.06
N ILE A 138 -18.11 1.65 -0.80
CA ILE A 138 -17.29 0.48 -0.44
C ILE A 138 -16.28 0.85 0.66
N CYS A 139 -15.60 2.00 0.53
CA CYS A 139 -14.66 2.48 1.55
C CYS A 139 -15.36 2.73 2.89
N ASP A 140 -16.49 3.41 2.87
CA ASP A 140 -17.32 3.69 4.06
C ASP A 140 -17.70 2.40 4.78
N TYR A 141 -18.20 1.43 4.01
CA TYR A 141 -18.55 0.12 4.56
C TYR A 141 -17.35 -0.61 5.18
N VAL A 142 -16.23 -0.68 4.48
CA VAL A 142 -15.03 -1.37 4.96
C VAL A 142 -14.48 -0.68 6.22
N HIS A 143 -14.49 0.65 6.24
CA HIS A 143 -14.08 1.45 7.38
C HIS A 143 -14.92 1.16 8.63
N ASP A 144 -16.24 1.13 8.47
CA ASP A 144 -17.19 0.91 9.56
C ASP A 144 -17.25 -0.57 10.02
N HIS A 145 -17.01 -1.49 9.09
CA HIS A 145 -17.08 -2.95 9.34
C HIS A 145 -15.85 -3.46 10.08
N LEU A 146 -14.66 -2.94 9.80
CA LEU A 146 -13.42 -3.44 10.35
C LEU A 146 -12.90 -2.58 11.51
N GLN A 147 -12.41 -3.25 12.54
CA GLN A 147 -11.66 -2.61 13.62
C GLN A 147 -10.16 -2.79 13.37
N PHE A 148 -9.40 -1.69 13.41
CA PHE A 148 -7.96 -1.75 13.30
C PHE A 148 -7.34 -2.36 14.55
N GLN A 149 -6.55 -3.43 14.38
CA GLN A 149 -5.89 -4.11 15.48
C GLN A 149 -4.55 -4.71 15.02
N TYR A 150 -3.45 -4.28 15.65
CA TYR A 150 -2.16 -4.92 15.42
C TYR A 150 -2.19 -6.39 15.83
N GLY A 151 -1.58 -7.25 15.00
CA GLY A 151 -1.53 -8.69 15.23
C GLY A 151 -2.82 -9.46 14.94
N ALA A 152 -3.89 -8.79 14.47
CA ALA A 152 -5.14 -9.45 14.08
C ALA A 152 -4.99 -10.31 12.82
N SER A 153 -4.00 -10.06 12.00
CA SER A 153 -3.77 -10.78 10.75
C SER A 153 -2.34 -11.35 10.68
N ASN A 154 -2.16 -12.32 9.83
CA ASN A 154 -0.91 -13.03 9.58
C ASN A 154 -0.59 -13.03 8.06
N PRO A 155 0.57 -13.58 7.61
CA PRO A 155 0.92 -13.59 6.19
C PRO A 155 -0.04 -14.36 5.26
N TRP A 156 -0.95 -15.13 5.78
CA TRP A 156 -1.93 -15.91 4.98
C TRP A 156 -3.34 -15.32 4.99
N THR A 157 -3.62 -14.36 5.87
CA THR A 157 -4.95 -13.74 6.03
C THR A 157 -5.42 -13.09 4.75
N THR A 158 -6.57 -13.52 4.24
CA THR A 158 -7.22 -13.02 3.03
C THR A 158 -8.30 -11.98 3.32
N ALA A 159 -8.80 -11.31 2.28
CA ALA A 159 -9.94 -10.40 2.40
C ALA A 159 -11.20 -11.07 2.98
N ALA A 160 -11.47 -12.33 2.62
CA ALA A 160 -12.61 -13.07 3.14
C ALA A 160 -12.47 -13.42 4.64
N ASP A 161 -11.24 -13.75 5.08
CA ASP A 161 -10.96 -14.00 6.50
C ASP A 161 -11.19 -12.74 7.33
N VAL A 162 -10.68 -11.60 6.86
CA VAL A 162 -10.83 -10.30 7.51
C VAL A 162 -12.28 -9.85 7.54
N HIS A 163 -13.00 -10.02 6.44
CA HIS A 163 -14.42 -9.73 6.38
C HIS A 163 -15.22 -10.52 7.42
N THR A 164 -14.89 -11.80 7.61
CA THR A 164 -15.55 -12.65 8.60
C THR A 164 -15.17 -12.29 10.03
N SER A 165 -13.89 -11.96 10.29
CA SER A 165 -13.40 -11.68 11.65
C SER A 165 -13.76 -10.28 12.15
N GLY A 166 -13.91 -9.30 11.27
CA GLY A 166 -14.12 -7.89 11.61
C GLY A 166 -12.89 -7.14 12.12
N TYR A 167 -11.69 -7.73 12.01
CA TYR A 167 -10.44 -7.13 12.50
C TYR A 167 -9.35 -7.22 11.44
N GLY A 168 -8.49 -6.19 11.37
CA GLY A 168 -7.36 -6.20 10.44
C GLY A 168 -6.42 -5.03 10.62
N VAL A 169 -5.36 -5.00 9.79
CA VAL A 169 -4.44 -3.86 9.67
C VAL A 169 -4.67 -3.15 8.33
N CYS A 170 -3.97 -2.04 8.05
CA CYS A 170 -4.17 -1.23 6.83
C CYS A 170 -4.19 -2.06 5.53
N ARG A 171 -3.31 -3.07 5.43
CA ARG A 171 -3.28 -4.05 4.34
C ARG A 171 -4.63 -4.74 4.14
N ASP A 172 -5.25 -5.16 5.23
CA ASP A 172 -6.45 -5.99 5.20
C ASP A 172 -7.70 -5.18 4.83
N PHE A 173 -7.82 -3.94 5.34
CA PHE A 173 -8.82 -2.98 4.89
C PHE A 173 -8.74 -2.76 3.38
N THR A 174 -7.51 -2.56 2.88
CA THR A 174 -7.28 -2.35 1.46
C THR A 174 -7.64 -3.59 0.63
N HIS A 175 -7.25 -4.80 1.06
CA HIS A 175 -7.58 -6.04 0.36
C HIS A 175 -9.09 -6.27 0.29
N LEU A 176 -9.83 -5.96 1.35
CA LEU A 176 -11.27 -6.12 1.37
C LEU A 176 -11.95 -5.14 0.40
N ALA A 177 -11.58 -3.87 0.43
CA ALA A 177 -12.12 -2.86 -0.48
C ALA A 177 -11.79 -3.18 -1.95
N VAL A 178 -10.54 -3.57 -2.24
CA VAL A 178 -10.11 -4.02 -3.58
C VAL A 178 -10.94 -5.23 -4.05
N SER A 179 -11.21 -6.19 -3.15
CA SER A 179 -12.02 -7.37 -3.49
C SER A 179 -13.46 -6.99 -3.88
N PHE A 180 -14.09 -6.08 -3.14
CA PHE A 180 -15.43 -5.60 -3.48
C PHE A 180 -15.46 -4.80 -4.78
N CYS A 181 -14.48 -3.92 -5.03
CA CYS A 181 -14.38 -3.20 -6.30
C CYS A 181 -14.28 -4.18 -7.48
N ARG A 182 -13.37 -5.16 -7.40
CA ARG A 182 -13.15 -6.14 -8.47
C ARG A 182 -14.36 -7.05 -8.68
N ALA A 183 -15.08 -7.41 -7.61
CA ALA A 183 -16.31 -8.18 -7.71
C ALA A 183 -17.40 -7.46 -8.52
N LEU A 184 -17.34 -6.14 -8.59
CA LEU A 184 -18.23 -5.28 -9.38
C LEU A 184 -17.61 -4.91 -10.74
N ASN A 185 -16.52 -5.56 -11.15
CA ASN A 185 -15.74 -5.29 -12.36
C ASN A 185 -15.08 -3.90 -12.40
N ILE A 186 -14.85 -3.29 -11.24
CA ILE A 186 -14.16 -2.01 -11.12
C ILE A 186 -12.67 -2.29 -10.89
N PRO A 187 -11.75 -1.86 -11.78
CA PRO A 187 -10.33 -2.10 -11.59
C PRO A 187 -9.82 -1.38 -10.35
N ALA A 188 -9.26 -2.17 -9.43
CA ALA A 188 -8.68 -1.66 -8.20
C ALA A 188 -7.33 -2.33 -7.93
N ARG A 189 -6.31 -1.52 -7.57
CA ARG A 189 -4.98 -2.00 -7.25
C ARG A 189 -4.56 -1.62 -5.85
N TYR A 190 -3.83 -2.52 -5.23
CA TYR A 190 -3.22 -2.34 -3.94
C TYR A 190 -2.03 -1.39 -4.06
N VAL A 191 -1.89 -0.51 -3.09
CA VAL A 191 -0.82 0.47 -3.00
C VAL A 191 -0.19 0.41 -1.62
N PHE A 192 1.12 0.54 -1.59
CA PHE A 192 1.93 0.51 -0.39
C PHE A 192 2.86 1.73 -0.37
N GLY A 193 3.03 2.38 0.80
CA GLY A 193 3.85 3.58 0.88
C GLY A 193 3.97 4.19 2.26
N TYR A 194 4.52 5.40 2.31
CA TYR A 194 4.62 6.24 3.50
C TYR A 194 3.46 7.23 3.54
N LEU A 195 2.92 7.45 4.74
CA LEU A 195 1.83 8.39 4.97
C LEU A 195 2.09 9.20 6.24
N PRO A 196 2.65 10.42 6.11
CA PRO A 196 2.95 11.27 7.26
C PRO A 196 1.66 11.80 7.91
N GLU A 197 1.78 12.21 9.17
CA GLU A 197 0.71 12.86 9.94
C GLU A 197 0.73 14.37 9.69
N ILE A 198 0.31 14.81 8.50
CA ILE A 198 0.25 16.22 8.13
C ILE A 198 -1.15 16.76 8.35
N GLU A 199 -1.25 17.86 9.13
CA GLU A 199 -2.51 18.57 9.41
C GLU A 199 -3.62 17.69 10.00
N ILE A 200 -3.24 16.63 10.70
CA ILE A 200 -4.14 15.78 11.47
C ILE A 200 -3.68 15.68 12.92
N PRO A 201 -4.55 15.33 13.85
CA PRO A 201 -4.14 15.08 15.24
C PRO A 201 -3.08 13.98 15.29
N HIS A 202 -2.02 14.24 16.08
CA HIS A 202 -0.99 13.23 16.33
C HIS A 202 -1.62 11.99 16.95
N ARG A 203 -1.23 10.82 16.46
CA ARG A 203 -1.67 9.53 16.97
C ARG A 203 -0.58 8.97 17.87
N ASP A 204 -0.93 8.56 19.09
CA ASP A 204 -0.01 7.89 20.03
C ASP A 204 0.31 6.44 19.59
N LEU A 205 0.64 6.26 18.31
CA LEU A 205 1.03 4.99 17.71
C LEU A 205 2.36 5.17 16.99
N PRO A 206 3.23 4.15 17.02
CA PRO A 206 4.44 4.19 16.21
C PRO A 206 4.10 4.40 14.74
N MET A 207 4.92 5.22 14.05
CA MET A 207 4.82 5.35 12.59
C MET A 207 5.02 3.99 11.94
N ASP A 208 4.20 3.69 10.95
CA ASP A 208 4.24 2.44 10.19
C ASP A 208 4.04 2.73 8.71
N PHE A 209 4.38 1.77 7.88
CA PHE A 209 3.98 1.80 6.48
C PHE A 209 2.46 1.82 6.37
N ALA A 210 1.98 2.42 5.30
CA ALA A 210 0.55 2.51 5.01
C ALA A 210 0.20 1.72 3.74
N ALA A 211 -1.04 1.22 3.72
CA ALA A 211 -1.65 0.65 2.54
C ALA A 211 -2.96 1.38 2.24
N TRP A 212 -3.20 1.61 0.95
CA TRP A 212 -4.43 2.18 0.41
C TRP A 212 -4.72 1.56 -0.96
N MET A 213 -5.69 2.02 -1.68
CA MET A 213 -5.95 1.55 -3.05
C MET A 213 -6.03 2.68 -4.06
N GLU A 214 -5.76 2.34 -5.30
CA GLU A 214 -6.09 3.16 -6.45
C GLU A 214 -7.13 2.43 -7.29
N VAL A 215 -8.15 3.15 -7.74
CA VAL A 215 -9.26 2.64 -8.54
C VAL A 215 -9.33 3.37 -9.87
N TYR A 216 -9.45 2.63 -10.97
CA TYR A 216 -9.56 3.22 -12.30
C TYR A 216 -10.99 3.61 -12.60
N LEU A 217 -11.23 4.92 -12.72
CA LEU A 217 -12.53 5.49 -13.02
C LEU A 217 -12.37 6.59 -14.10
N GLY A 218 -13.29 6.65 -15.04
CA GLY A 218 -13.17 7.58 -16.16
C GLY A 218 -11.92 7.28 -16.99
N ASP A 219 -10.91 8.12 -16.89
CA ASP A 219 -9.67 8.04 -17.69
C ASP A 219 -8.39 7.92 -16.87
N ARG A 220 -8.51 7.76 -15.52
CA ARG A 220 -7.35 7.73 -14.63
C ARG A 220 -7.55 6.90 -13.37
N TRP A 221 -6.45 6.71 -12.63
CA TRP A 221 -6.44 6.13 -11.29
C TRP A 221 -6.76 7.18 -10.23
N TRP A 222 -7.71 6.86 -9.34
CA TRP A 222 -8.14 7.66 -8.20
C TRP A 222 -7.72 7.00 -6.91
N THR A 223 -7.22 7.78 -5.95
CA THR A 223 -6.78 7.28 -4.63
C THR A 223 -7.95 7.19 -3.67
N PHE A 224 -8.08 6.04 -2.98
CA PHE A 224 -9.03 5.79 -1.91
C PHE A 224 -8.32 5.10 -0.74
N ASP A 225 -8.70 5.43 0.49
CA ASP A 225 -8.09 4.88 1.69
C ASP A 225 -9.17 4.30 2.63
N PRO A 226 -9.52 3.01 2.50
CA PRO A 226 -10.60 2.42 3.28
C PRO A 226 -10.29 2.32 4.79
N ARG A 227 -9.01 2.42 5.20
CA ARG A 227 -8.65 2.41 6.62
C ARG A 227 -8.88 3.77 7.28
N ASN A 228 -8.37 4.84 6.69
CA ASN A 228 -8.49 6.18 7.27
C ASN A 228 -9.83 6.82 6.88
N ASN A 229 -10.34 6.50 5.72
CA ASN A 229 -11.55 7.01 5.08
C ASN A 229 -11.61 8.55 5.06
N GLU A 230 -10.46 9.15 4.91
CA GLU A 230 -10.25 10.59 4.81
C GLU A 230 -9.15 10.91 3.81
N ARG A 231 -9.25 12.07 3.18
CA ARG A 231 -8.22 12.55 2.26
C ARG A 231 -7.02 13.06 3.05
N ARG A 232 -5.83 12.69 2.62
CA ARG A 232 -4.59 12.96 3.31
C ARG A 232 -3.60 13.69 2.40
N LYS A 233 -2.71 14.47 3.00
CA LYS A 233 -1.55 15.08 2.33
C LYS A 233 -0.32 14.19 2.46
N GLY A 234 0.61 14.35 1.51
CA GLY A 234 1.97 13.81 1.64
C GLY A 234 2.09 12.31 1.44
N ARG A 235 1.18 11.63 0.75
CA ARG A 235 1.37 10.22 0.37
C ARG A 235 2.59 10.06 -0.50
N VAL A 236 3.51 9.21 -0.06
CA VAL A 236 4.70 8.83 -0.81
C VAL A 236 4.60 7.37 -1.17
N LEU A 237 4.34 7.12 -2.45
CA LEU A 237 4.15 5.78 -2.99
C LEU A 237 5.48 5.01 -3.00
N ILE A 238 5.49 3.76 -2.54
CA ILE A 238 6.59 2.81 -2.70
C ILE A 238 6.31 1.89 -3.90
N GLY A 239 5.11 1.35 -3.97
CA GLY A 239 4.78 0.45 -5.05
C GLY A 239 3.29 0.16 -5.19
N ARG A 240 2.95 -0.42 -6.35
CA ARG A 240 1.61 -0.84 -6.77
C ARG A 240 1.63 -2.29 -7.16
N GLY A 241 0.54 -2.99 -6.92
CA GLY A 241 0.38 -4.38 -7.33
C GLY A 241 -1.07 -4.84 -7.25
N ARG A 242 -1.32 -6.11 -7.52
CA ARG A 242 -2.68 -6.66 -7.38
C ARG A 242 -3.09 -6.78 -5.91
N ASP A 243 -2.14 -7.14 -5.07
CA ASP A 243 -2.27 -7.22 -3.62
C ASP A 243 -0.88 -7.20 -2.96
N ALA A 244 -0.80 -7.41 -1.65
CA ALA A 244 0.44 -7.38 -0.90
C ALA A 244 1.44 -8.52 -1.23
N SER A 245 1.08 -9.51 -2.06
CA SER A 245 2.06 -10.49 -2.56
C SER A 245 2.93 -9.93 -3.68
N ASP A 246 2.42 -8.95 -4.41
CA ASP A 246 3.17 -8.27 -5.47
C ASP A 246 4.00 -7.09 -4.91
N VAL A 247 3.57 -6.53 -3.76
CA VAL A 247 4.21 -5.37 -3.14
C VAL A 247 4.36 -5.60 -1.64
N ALA A 248 5.56 -5.94 -1.21
CA ALA A 248 5.87 -6.19 0.18
C ALA A 248 7.14 -5.43 0.60
N MET A 249 7.12 -4.81 1.78
CA MET A 249 8.30 -4.13 2.34
C MET A 249 9.57 -4.99 2.34
N ALA A 250 9.40 -6.30 2.60
CA ALA A 250 10.48 -7.27 2.52
C ALA A 250 9.92 -8.65 2.13
N THR A 251 10.57 -9.28 1.16
CA THR A 251 10.35 -10.68 0.79
C THR A 251 11.63 -11.43 1.07
N THR A 252 11.61 -12.40 1.98
CA THR A 252 12.78 -13.20 2.36
C THR A 252 12.66 -14.62 1.83
N PHE A 253 13.74 -15.13 1.27
CA PHE A 253 13.85 -16.51 0.79
C PHE A 253 14.50 -17.40 1.86
N GLY A 254 13.91 -17.39 3.03
CA GLY A 254 14.31 -18.02 4.27
C GLY A 254 13.50 -17.42 5.43
N ALA A 255 13.89 -17.69 6.66
CA ALA A 255 13.16 -17.29 7.86
C ALA A 255 14.02 -16.49 8.85
N PRO A 256 14.59 -15.34 8.46
CA PRO A 256 15.27 -14.47 9.40
C PRO A 256 14.23 -13.89 10.37
N ARG A 257 14.56 -13.81 11.65
CA ARG A 257 13.67 -13.19 12.63
C ARG A 257 13.76 -11.66 12.52
N LEU A 258 12.66 -10.99 12.27
CA LEU A 258 12.57 -9.54 12.40
C LEU A 258 12.55 -9.17 13.88
N ALA A 259 13.63 -8.58 14.38
CA ALA A 259 13.77 -8.18 15.78
C ALA A 259 13.13 -6.82 16.07
N SER A 260 13.27 -5.87 15.15
CA SER A 260 12.57 -4.59 15.22
C SER A 260 12.42 -3.97 13.83
N MET A 261 11.42 -3.10 13.68
CA MET A 261 11.19 -2.25 12.53
C MET A 261 10.85 -0.84 13.00
N ILE A 262 11.45 0.16 12.37
CA ILE A 262 11.14 1.57 12.57
C ILE A 262 10.81 2.15 11.20
N VAL A 263 9.72 2.89 11.10
CA VAL A 263 9.34 3.64 9.89
C VAL A 263 9.39 5.13 10.19
N ILE A 264 9.85 5.90 9.25
CA ILE A 264 9.97 7.35 9.33
C ILE A 264 9.15 7.94 8.19
N SER A 265 8.26 8.84 8.52
CA SER A 265 7.47 9.58 7.54
C SER A 265 7.03 10.89 8.20
N GLU A 266 7.81 11.95 7.99
CA GLU A 266 7.64 13.22 8.67
C GLU A 266 7.92 14.41 7.75
N GLU A 267 7.32 15.55 8.06
CA GLU A 267 7.58 16.80 7.38
C GLU A 267 8.90 17.40 7.90
N ASP A 268 9.77 17.83 6.99
CA ASP A 268 11.00 18.51 7.38
C ASP A 268 10.67 19.89 7.96
N ALA A 269 11.23 20.21 9.14
CA ALA A 269 10.96 21.45 9.85
C ALA A 269 11.55 22.71 9.16
N GLU A 270 12.27 22.55 8.05
CA GLU A 270 12.87 23.61 7.25
C GLU A 270 12.23 23.62 5.85
N GLY A 271 11.03 24.19 5.76
CA GLY A 271 10.32 24.48 4.52
C GLY A 271 10.14 25.98 4.31
#